data_967381ece66a5a1c377dabdde988f0a9
#
_entry.id   967381ece66a5a1c377dabdde988f0a9
#
_cell.length_a   1.000
_cell.length_b   1.000
_cell.length_c   1.000
_cell.angle_alpha   90.00
_cell.angle_beta   90.00
_cell.angle_gamma   90.00
#
_symmetry.space_group_name_H-M   'P 1'
#
loop_
_entity.id
_entity.type
_entity.pdbx_description
1 polymer ?
#
loop_
_entity_poly.entity_id
_entity_poly.type
_entity_poly.pdbx_seq_one_letter_code
_entity_poly.pdbx_strand_id
1 'polypeptide(L)'
;MNTSFADIEKKENRKDLIISICVFLSGFSCFAQLYYFQPLLPDLAKDFILSASESSFAISFSTLGMVFGLFTTMFVADRIPRKKMIGTGLLSSSIFSVAASFSPTFLPLILLSAAKGFLLSGATSVSMAYIAEEVSSRNKGKIMGLYIAGNALGGMAGRDGSELSVYQFIK
;
A
#
# COMPACT_ATOMS: atom_id res chain seq x y z
N MET A 1 12.69 31.47 -30.04
CA MET A 1 13.53 30.58 -29.22
C MET A 1 13.06 30.46 -27.76
N ASN A 2 12.42 31.47 -27.17
CA ASN A 2 11.90 31.45 -25.77
C ASN A 2 10.66 30.57 -25.57
N THR A 3 9.80 30.38 -26.57
CA THR A 3 8.58 29.55 -26.48
C THR A 3 8.88 28.07 -26.24
N SER A 4 9.97 27.56 -26.77
CA SER A 4 10.36 26.14 -26.64
C SER A 4 10.79 25.77 -25.22
N PHE A 5 11.50 26.64 -24.49
CA PHE A 5 11.91 26.38 -23.10
C PHE A 5 10.74 26.43 -22.12
N ALA A 6 9.84 27.38 -22.26
CA ALA A 6 8.64 27.48 -21.43
C ALA A 6 7.70 26.29 -21.61
N ASP A 7 7.59 25.77 -22.82
CA ASP A 7 6.76 24.60 -23.10
C ASP A 7 7.37 23.30 -22.53
N ILE A 8 8.69 23.16 -22.55
CA ILE A 8 9.41 22.03 -21.92
C ILE A 8 9.22 22.08 -20.41
N GLU A 9 9.46 23.23 -19.78
CA GLU A 9 9.29 23.38 -18.33
C GLU A 9 7.83 23.11 -17.90
N LYS A 10 6.85 23.59 -18.64
CA LYS A 10 5.43 23.33 -18.38
C LYS A 10 5.08 21.85 -18.48
N LYS A 11 5.65 21.15 -19.45
CA LYS A 11 5.45 19.71 -19.63
C LYS A 11 6.08 18.90 -18.50
N GLU A 12 7.27 19.28 -18.05
CA GLU A 12 7.99 18.67 -16.94
C GLU A 12 7.24 18.87 -15.61
N ASN A 13 6.80 20.07 -15.33
CA ASN A 13 5.99 20.39 -14.15
C ASN A 13 4.66 19.63 -14.13
N ARG A 14 4.02 19.42 -15.27
CA ARG A 14 2.79 18.62 -15.37
C ARG A 14 3.06 17.14 -15.12
N LYS A 15 4.17 16.60 -15.62
CA LYS A 15 4.61 15.21 -15.36
C LYS A 15 4.85 15.01 -13.85
N ASP A 16 5.61 15.91 -13.23
CA ASP A 16 5.93 15.86 -11.81
C ASP A 16 4.65 15.92 -10.94
N LEU A 17 3.69 16.75 -11.31
CA LEU A 17 2.40 16.85 -10.61
C LEU A 17 1.61 15.53 -10.68
N ILE A 18 1.52 14.92 -11.86
CA ILE A 18 0.84 13.63 -12.03
C ILE A 18 1.52 12.55 -11.19
N ILE A 19 2.85 12.48 -11.25
CA ILE A 19 3.63 11.51 -10.45
C ILE A 19 3.37 11.75 -8.96
N SER A 20 3.35 13.00 -8.50
CA SER A 20 3.07 13.37 -7.10
C SER A 20 1.75 12.80 -6.60
N ILE A 21 0.68 12.98 -7.37
CA ILE A 21 -0.65 12.49 -7.02
C ILE A 21 -0.67 10.96 -7.02
N CYS A 22 -0.09 10.34 -8.05
CA CYS A 22 -0.06 8.87 -8.16
C CYS A 22 0.72 8.23 -7.02
N VAL A 23 1.90 8.74 -6.65
CA VAL A 23 2.69 8.16 -5.56
C VAL A 23 2.09 8.44 -4.19
N PHE A 24 1.47 9.59 -3.99
CA PHE A 24 0.71 9.88 -2.77
C PHE A 24 -0.43 8.87 -2.59
N LEU A 25 -1.27 8.68 -3.61
CA LEU A 25 -2.37 7.72 -3.57
C LEU A 25 -1.88 6.28 -3.44
N SER A 26 -0.76 5.94 -4.06
CA SER A 26 -0.12 4.62 -3.92
C SER A 26 0.30 4.38 -2.48
N GLY A 27 1.01 5.32 -1.87
CA GLY A 27 1.44 5.24 -0.48
C GLY A 27 0.25 5.14 0.49
N PHE A 28 -0.74 6.02 0.29
CA PHE A 28 -1.99 6.01 1.06
C PHE A 28 -2.69 4.65 0.98
N SER A 29 -2.90 4.11 -0.23
CA SER A 29 -3.58 2.83 -0.43
C SER A 29 -2.80 1.65 0.16
N CYS A 30 -1.47 1.63 0.02
CA CYS A 30 -0.63 0.58 0.60
C CYS A 30 -0.78 0.51 2.12
N PHE A 31 -0.65 1.64 2.79
CA PHE A 31 -0.66 1.68 4.25
C PHE A 31 -2.08 1.55 4.82
N ALA A 32 -3.09 2.08 4.15
CA ALA A 32 -4.48 1.82 4.52
C ALA A 32 -4.79 0.32 4.51
N GLN A 33 -4.38 -0.40 3.45
CA GLN A 33 -4.55 -1.86 3.35
C GLN A 33 -3.72 -2.65 4.37
N LEU A 34 -2.57 -2.14 4.79
CA LEU A 34 -1.71 -2.82 5.77
C LEU A 34 -2.30 -2.75 7.17
N TYR A 35 -2.83 -1.58 7.54
CA TYR A 35 -3.25 -1.30 8.92
C TYR A 35 -4.74 -1.53 9.19
N TYR A 36 -5.57 -1.78 8.19
CA TYR A 36 -7.03 -1.91 8.38
C TYR A 36 -7.43 -3.09 9.28
N PHE A 37 -6.59 -4.11 9.44
CA PHE A 37 -6.87 -5.22 10.36
C PHE A 37 -6.68 -4.88 11.84
N GLN A 38 -5.92 -3.83 12.17
CA GLN A 38 -5.59 -3.53 13.57
C GLN A 38 -6.83 -3.32 14.45
N PRO A 39 -7.79 -2.46 14.09
CA PRO A 39 -8.97 -2.26 14.91
C PRO A 39 -9.97 -3.43 14.83
N LEU A 40 -9.89 -4.27 13.80
CA LEU A 40 -10.73 -5.45 13.65
C LEU A 40 -10.28 -6.66 14.48
N LEU A 41 -9.10 -6.61 15.12
CA LEU A 41 -8.57 -7.73 15.91
C LEU A 41 -9.52 -8.21 17.03
N PRO A 42 -10.18 -7.33 17.82
CA PRO A 42 -11.11 -7.76 18.85
C PRO A 42 -12.33 -8.50 18.28
N ASP A 43 -12.81 -8.08 17.11
CA ASP A 43 -13.97 -8.70 16.46
C ASP A 43 -13.58 -10.03 15.82
N LEU A 44 -12.40 -10.11 15.15
CA LEU A 44 -11.83 -11.37 14.68
C LEU A 44 -11.64 -12.38 15.82
N ALA A 45 -11.19 -11.93 16.99
CA ALA A 45 -11.05 -12.79 18.17
C ALA A 45 -12.41 -13.37 18.61
N LYS A 46 -13.47 -12.59 18.57
CA LYS A 46 -14.83 -13.04 18.91
C LYS A 46 -15.40 -13.99 17.85
N ASP A 47 -15.33 -13.59 16.58
CA ASP A 47 -15.96 -14.32 15.47
C ASP A 47 -15.35 -15.70 15.26
N PHE A 48 -14.03 -15.81 15.43
CA PHE A 48 -13.30 -17.08 15.27
C PHE A 48 -13.00 -17.79 16.60
N ILE A 49 -13.49 -17.28 17.74
CA ILE A 49 -13.27 -17.82 19.10
C ILE A 49 -11.76 -17.99 19.37
N LEU A 50 -11.00 -16.92 19.13
CA LEU A 50 -9.55 -16.89 19.25
C LEU A 50 -9.12 -16.10 20.49
N SER A 51 -7.93 -16.42 21.00
CA SER A 51 -7.25 -15.55 21.96
C SER A 51 -6.77 -14.25 21.28
N ALA A 52 -6.49 -13.21 22.09
CA ALA A 52 -5.93 -11.96 21.59
C ALA A 52 -4.56 -12.16 20.89
N SER A 53 -3.82 -13.15 21.31
CA SER A 53 -2.54 -13.52 20.68
C SER A 53 -2.76 -14.14 19.29
N GLU A 54 -3.72 -15.04 19.16
CA GLU A 54 -4.02 -15.71 17.89
C GLU A 54 -4.59 -14.74 16.85
N SER A 55 -5.47 -13.82 17.24
CA SER A 55 -6.02 -12.83 16.32
C SER A 55 -4.92 -11.94 15.73
N SER A 56 -3.86 -11.65 16.49
CA SER A 56 -2.69 -10.86 16.04
C SER A 56 -1.90 -11.52 14.92
N PHE A 57 -2.06 -12.81 14.69
CA PHE A 57 -1.41 -13.51 13.56
C PHE A 57 -1.86 -12.95 12.21
N ALA A 58 -3.07 -12.41 12.08
CA ALA A 58 -3.52 -11.79 10.84
C ALA A 58 -2.60 -10.64 10.39
N ILE A 59 -2.14 -9.82 11.33
CA ILE A 59 -1.19 -8.72 11.05
C ILE A 59 0.23 -9.27 10.89
N SER A 60 0.64 -10.17 11.77
CA SER A 60 1.99 -10.73 11.75
C SER A 60 2.29 -11.45 10.44
N PHE A 61 1.38 -12.24 9.93
CA PHE A 61 1.54 -12.93 8.65
C PHE A 61 1.49 -11.98 7.46
N SER A 62 0.71 -10.90 7.52
CA SER A 62 0.75 -9.85 6.50
C SER A 62 2.12 -9.17 6.46
N THR A 63 2.69 -8.86 7.61
CA THR A 63 4.03 -8.27 7.75
C THR A 63 5.13 -9.23 7.30
N LEU A 64 5.03 -10.52 7.67
CA LEU A 64 5.96 -11.55 7.19
C LEU A 64 5.91 -11.69 5.67
N GLY A 65 4.71 -11.73 5.10
CA GLY A 65 4.53 -11.72 3.64
C GLY A 65 5.21 -10.53 2.98
N MET A 66 5.10 -9.34 3.59
CA MET A 66 5.77 -8.13 3.12
C MET A 66 7.31 -8.26 3.17
N VAL A 67 7.87 -8.82 4.23
CA VAL A 67 9.32 -9.06 4.34
C VAL A 67 9.81 -10.00 3.23
N PHE A 68 9.16 -11.13 3.02
CA PHE A 68 9.51 -12.05 1.93
C PHE A 68 9.34 -11.41 0.56
N GLY A 69 8.30 -10.61 0.38
CA GLY A 69 8.07 -9.86 -0.84
C GLY A 69 9.17 -8.81 -1.10
N LEU A 70 9.68 -8.13 -0.08
CA LEU A 70 10.81 -7.20 -0.21
C LEU A 70 12.06 -7.92 -0.72
N PHE A 71 12.40 -9.08 -0.15
CA PHE A 71 13.52 -9.89 -0.66
C PHE A 71 13.32 -10.29 -2.12
N THR A 72 12.13 -10.75 -2.49
CA THR A 72 11.82 -11.12 -3.87
C THR A 72 11.92 -9.92 -4.81
N THR A 73 11.45 -8.76 -4.36
CA THR A 73 11.49 -7.52 -5.13
C THR A 73 12.92 -7.10 -5.46
N MET A 74 13.91 -7.32 -4.58
CA MET A 74 15.31 -7.03 -4.86
C MET A 74 15.82 -7.70 -6.14
N PHE A 75 15.35 -8.91 -6.42
CA PHE A 75 15.79 -9.68 -7.61
C PHE A 75 14.96 -9.43 -8.86
N VAL A 76 13.74 -8.91 -8.69
CA VAL A 76 12.76 -8.77 -9.77
C VAL A 76 12.56 -7.32 -10.22
N ALA A 77 12.88 -6.35 -9.36
CA ALA A 77 12.65 -4.92 -9.61
C ALA A 77 13.30 -4.37 -10.88
N ASP A 78 14.46 -4.92 -11.26
CA ASP A 78 15.19 -4.48 -12.46
C ASP A 78 14.63 -5.08 -13.77
N ARG A 79 13.81 -6.14 -13.66
CA ARG A 79 13.25 -6.85 -14.82
C ARG A 79 11.86 -6.35 -15.21
N ILE A 80 11.16 -5.70 -14.31
CA ILE A 80 9.78 -5.24 -14.52
C ILE A 80 9.72 -3.71 -14.47
N PRO A 81 9.03 -3.06 -15.42
CA PRO A 81 8.84 -1.62 -15.37
C PRO A 81 8.19 -1.20 -14.04
N ARG A 82 8.83 -0.26 -13.34
CA ARG A 82 8.43 0.17 -11.97
C ARG A 82 6.96 0.56 -11.87
N LYS A 83 6.45 1.27 -12.87
CA LYS A 83 5.03 1.64 -12.99
C LYS A 83 4.08 0.44 -12.96
N LYS A 84 4.43 -0.62 -13.71
CA LYS A 84 3.62 -1.85 -13.74
C LYS A 84 3.65 -2.55 -12.40
N MET A 85 4.82 -2.61 -11.77
CA MET A 85 5.01 -3.25 -10.47
C MET A 85 4.19 -2.59 -9.37
N ILE A 86 4.17 -1.26 -9.32
CA ILE A 86 3.32 -0.49 -8.38
C ILE A 86 1.83 -0.79 -8.66
N GLY A 87 1.39 -0.65 -9.90
CA GLY A 87 -0.01 -0.83 -10.28
C GLY A 87 -0.52 -2.26 -10.05
N THR A 88 0.23 -3.27 -10.50
CA THR A 88 -0.15 -4.67 -10.31
C THR A 88 -0.11 -5.07 -8.84
N GLY A 89 0.89 -4.62 -8.08
CA GLY A 89 0.99 -4.87 -6.64
C GLY A 89 -0.24 -4.35 -5.89
N LEU A 90 -0.65 -3.09 -6.14
CA LEU A 90 -1.83 -2.49 -5.52
C LEU A 90 -3.14 -3.18 -5.93
N LEU A 91 -3.34 -3.45 -7.22
CA LEU A 91 -4.56 -4.08 -7.71
C LEU A 91 -4.69 -5.52 -7.17
N SER A 92 -3.62 -6.30 -7.27
CA SER A 92 -3.64 -7.67 -6.76
C SER A 92 -3.85 -7.71 -5.26
N SER A 93 -3.18 -6.85 -4.48
CA SER A 93 -3.37 -6.79 -3.03
C SER A 93 -4.80 -6.42 -2.63
N SER A 94 -5.46 -5.54 -3.40
CA SER A 94 -6.87 -5.19 -3.20
C SER A 94 -7.80 -6.39 -3.43
N ILE A 95 -7.53 -7.19 -4.45
CA ILE A 95 -8.29 -8.43 -4.72
C ILE A 95 -8.13 -9.41 -3.56
N PHE A 96 -6.91 -9.61 -3.05
CA PHE A 96 -6.67 -10.48 -1.89
C PHE A 96 -7.30 -9.93 -0.60
N SER A 97 -7.38 -8.60 -0.44
CA SER A 97 -8.10 -7.98 0.69
C SER A 97 -9.59 -8.27 0.64
N VAL A 98 -10.21 -8.16 -0.53
CA VAL A 98 -11.63 -8.50 -0.73
C VAL A 98 -11.85 -10.00 -0.52
N ALA A 99 -10.99 -10.85 -1.07
CA ALA A 99 -11.08 -12.30 -0.87
C ALA A 99 -10.95 -12.70 0.61
N ALA A 100 -10.09 -12.03 1.37
CA ALA A 100 -9.94 -12.26 2.80
C ALA A 100 -11.21 -11.95 3.60
N SER A 101 -12.00 -10.95 3.17
CA SER A 101 -13.29 -10.60 3.80
C SER A 101 -14.35 -11.70 3.67
N PHE A 102 -14.22 -12.60 2.71
CA PHE A 102 -15.13 -13.74 2.50
C PHE A 102 -14.58 -15.05 3.09
N SER A 103 -13.51 -15.01 3.87
CA SER A 103 -12.89 -16.22 4.42
C SER A 103 -13.78 -16.84 5.50
N PRO A 104 -14.21 -18.12 5.35
CA PRO A 104 -15.10 -18.78 6.31
C PRO A 104 -14.37 -19.22 7.59
N THR A 105 -13.05 -19.29 7.57
CA THR A 105 -12.21 -19.72 8.69
C THR A 105 -10.96 -18.83 8.80
N PHE A 106 -10.31 -18.88 9.96
CA PHE A 106 -9.15 -18.03 10.25
C PHE A 106 -7.91 -18.38 9.41
N LEU A 107 -7.70 -19.64 9.05
CA LEU A 107 -6.53 -20.07 8.28
C LEU A 107 -6.46 -19.46 6.87
N PRO A 108 -7.50 -19.53 6.01
CA PRO A 108 -7.50 -18.81 4.73
C PRO A 108 -7.30 -17.30 4.88
N LEU A 109 -7.86 -16.68 5.92
CA LEU A 109 -7.68 -15.26 6.19
C LEU A 109 -6.19 -14.92 6.40
N ILE A 110 -5.47 -15.71 7.21
CA ILE A 110 -4.02 -15.53 7.43
C ILE A 110 -3.22 -15.68 6.13
N LEU A 111 -3.51 -16.73 5.34
CA LEU A 111 -2.79 -16.98 4.09
C LEU A 111 -3.02 -15.88 3.06
N LEU A 112 -4.26 -15.40 2.92
CA LEU A 112 -4.59 -14.29 2.05
C LEU A 112 -3.96 -12.97 2.53
N SER A 113 -3.87 -12.76 3.85
CA SER A 113 -3.19 -11.62 4.44
C SER A 113 -1.68 -11.64 4.18
N ALA A 114 -1.05 -12.81 4.26
CA ALA A 114 0.36 -12.97 3.91
C ALA A 114 0.60 -12.71 2.41
N ALA A 115 -0.23 -13.26 1.54
CA ALA A 115 -0.17 -13.02 0.09
C ALA A 115 -0.37 -11.54 -0.26
N LYS A 116 -1.32 -10.86 0.41
CA LYS A 116 -1.54 -9.42 0.29
C LYS A 116 -0.28 -8.64 0.68
N GLY A 117 0.31 -8.93 1.84
CA GLY A 117 1.55 -8.29 2.30
C GLY A 117 2.69 -8.46 1.31
N PHE A 118 2.87 -9.67 0.78
CA PHE A 118 3.84 -9.98 -0.26
C PHE A 118 3.67 -9.08 -1.51
N LEU A 119 2.45 -8.91 -1.99
CA LEU A 119 2.14 -8.09 -3.16
C LEU A 119 2.33 -6.58 -2.90
N LEU A 120 1.99 -6.10 -1.70
CA LEU A 120 2.19 -4.70 -1.31
C LEU A 120 3.67 -4.31 -1.25
N SER A 121 4.57 -5.26 -0.95
CA SER A 121 6.01 -4.98 -0.89
C SER A 121 6.57 -4.45 -2.20
N GLY A 122 6.11 -4.99 -3.33
CA GLY A 122 6.50 -4.54 -4.65
C GLY A 122 6.12 -3.08 -4.91
N ALA A 123 4.94 -2.66 -4.46
CA ALA A 123 4.50 -1.28 -4.62
C ALA A 123 5.29 -0.32 -3.70
N THR A 124 5.53 -0.68 -2.45
CA THR A 124 6.21 0.18 -1.48
C THR A 124 7.70 0.36 -1.79
N SER A 125 8.42 -0.73 -2.07
CA SER A 125 9.87 -0.70 -2.32
C SER A 125 10.23 0.04 -3.60
N VAL A 126 9.43 -0.15 -4.66
CA VAL A 126 9.72 0.43 -5.98
C VAL A 126 9.28 1.89 -6.09
N SER A 127 8.35 2.36 -5.26
CA SER A 127 7.84 3.74 -5.31
C SER A 127 8.93 4.79 -5.10
N MET A 128 9.82 4.60 -4.13
CA MET A 128 10.92 5.54 -3.87
C MET A 128 11.93 5.56 -5.02
N ALA A 129 12.26 4.38 -5.57
CA ALA A 129 13.14 4.29 -6.73
C ALA A 129 12.52 4.94 -7.98
N TYR A 130 11.22 4.74 -8.17
CA TYR A 130 10.47 5.39 -9.25
C TYR A 130 10.51 6.91 -9.17
N ILE A 131 10.32 7.49 -7.97
CA ILE A 131 10.44 8.93 -7.76
C ILE A 131 11.87 9.41 -8.07
N ALA A 132 12.88 8.67 -7.61
CA ALA A 132 14.28 9.03 -7.81
C ALA A 132 14.69 9.06 -9.28
N GLU A 133 14.10 8.20 -10.11
CA GLU A 133 14.41 8.10 -11.54
C GLU A 133 13.59 9.05 -12.42
N GLU A 134 12.30 9.18 -12.15
CA GLU A 134 11.35 9.83 -13.05
C GLU A 134 11.12 11.33 -12.76
N VAL A 135 11.43 11.77 -11.53
CA VAL A 135 11.16 13.14 -11.08
C VAL A 135 12.38 14.02 -11.26
N SER A 136 12.15 15.27 -11.67
CA SER A 136 13.21 16.27 -11.78
C SER A 136 13.93 16.49 -10.45
N SER A 137 15.24 16.70 -10.48
CA SER A 137 16.08 16.88 -9.26
C SER A 137 15.57 18.00 -8.35
N ARG A 138 14.94 19.01 -8.91
CA ARG A 138 14.36 20.15 -8.21
C ARG A 138 13.18 19.75 -7.31
N ASN A 139 12.37 18.76 -7.74
CA ASN A 139 11.11 18.38 -7.08
C ASN A 139 11.19 17.08 -6.30
N LYS A 140 12.30 16.30 -6.41
CA LYS A 140 12.46 14.97 -5.79
C LYS A 140 12.14 14.95 -4.30
N GLY A 141 12.74 15.84 -3.52
CA GLY A 141 12.54 15.90 -2.08
C GLY A 141 11.09 16.19 -1.69
N LYS A 142 10.44 17.10 -2.41
CA LYS A 142 9.02 17.43 -2.18
C LYS A 142 8.12 16.22 -2.46
N ILE A 143 8.35 15.51 -3.56
CA ILE A 143 7.52 14.37 -3.97
C ILE A 143 7.77 13.15 -3.08
N MET A 144 9.02 12.92 -2.63
CA MET A 144 9.32 11.91 -1.61
C MET A 144 8.62 12.21 -0.29
N GLY A 145 8.63 13.47 0.16
CA GLY A 145 7.91 13.90 1.35
C GLY A 145 6.40 13.69 1.23
N LEU A 146 5.83 13.96 0.06
CA LEU A 146 4.41 13.73 -0.21
C LEU A 146 4.05 12.23 -0.20
N TYR A 147 4.90 11.36 -0.72
CA TYR A 147 4.75 9.91 -0.62
C TYR A 147 4.74 9.44 0.84
N ILE A 148 5.67 9.94 1.67
CA ILE A 148 5.74 9.61 3.10
C ILE A 148 4.49 10.12 3.83
N ALA A 149 4.01 11.33 3.50
CA ALA A 149 2.76 11.86 4.04
C ALA A 149 1.56 10.99 3.65
N GLY A 150 1.52 10.50 2.40
CA GLY A 150 0.52 9.54 1.93
C GLY A 150 0.53 8.25 2.77
N ASN A 151 1.71 7.70 3.05
CA ASN A 151 1.87 6.51 3.90
C ASN A 151 1.30 6.75 5.31
N ALA A 152 1.63 7.88 5.94
CA ALA A 152 1.15 8.22 7.28
C ALA A 152 -0.37 8.39 7.31
N LEU A 153 -0.92 9.16 6.38
CA LEU A 153 -2.37 9.39 6.27
C LEU A 153 -3.12 8.10 5.93
N GLY A 154 -2.56 7.25 5.06
CA GLY A 154 -3.13 5.96 4.73
C GLY A 154 -3.18 5.02 5.94
N GLY A 155 -2.12 5.00 6.74
CA GLY A 155 -2.07 4.23 7.98
C GLY A 155 -3.10 4.69 9.01
N MET A 156 -3.29 6.00 9.16
CA MET A 156 -4.34 6.57 10.03
C MET A 156 -5.74 6.22 9.51
N ALA A 157 -6.00 6.49 8.22
CA ALA A 157 -7.30 6.21 7.62
C ALA A 157 -7.67 4.72 7.64
N GLY A 158 -6.69 3.83 7.51
CA GLY A 158 -6.90 2.38 7.61
C GLY A 158 -7.35 1.95 9.00
N ARG A 159 -6.88 2.63 10.04
CA ARG A 159 -7.28 2.39 11.45
C ARG A 159 -8.67 2.95 11.74
N ASP A 160 -8.91 4.22 11.41
CA ASP A 160 -10.16 4.91 11.72
C ASP A 160 -11.34 4.42 10.86
N GLY A 161 -11.08 4.11 9.58
CA GLY A 161 -12.11 3.67 8.64
C GLY A 161 -12.76 2.35 9.00
N SER A 162 -12.03 1.44 9.65
CA SER A 162 -12.57 0.17 10.12
C SER A 162 -13.40 0.32 11.40
N GLU A 163 -13.05 1.24 12.30
CA GLU A 163 -13.88 1.54 13.47
C GLU A 163 -15.25 2.08 13.06
N LEU A 164 -15.31 3.00 12.10
CA LEU A 164 -16.57 3.54 11.58
C LEU A 164 -17.45 2.47 10.94
N SER A 165 -16.84 1.49 10.25
CA SER A 165 -17.58 0.38 9.63
C SER A 165 -18.21 -0.54 10.69
N VAL A 166 -17.51 -0.84 11.77
CA VAL A 166 -18.00 -1.67 12.87
C VAL A 166 -19.17 -0.98 13.58
N TYR A 167 -19.08 0.33 13.82
CA TYR A 167 -20.17 1.10 14.44
C TYR A 167 -21.45 1.15 13.61
N GLN A 168 -21.37 1.07 12.28
CA GLN A 168 -22.56 1.06 11.41
C GLN A 168 -23.24 -0.32 11.33
N PHE A 169 -22.53 -1.41 11.56
CA PHE A 169 -23.10 -2.76 11.54
C PHE A 169 -23.73 -3.20 12.87
N ILE A 170 -23.41 -2.52 13.99
CA ILE A 170 -23.92 -2.83 15.34
C ILE A 170 -25.21 -2.04 15.67
N LYS A 171 -25.62 -1.09 14.84
CA LYS A 171 -26.88 -0.36 14.96
C LYS A 171 -27.94 -0.90 14.02
#